data_863aa536263815b20df639c7b20dfbfe
#
_entry.id   863aa536263815b20df639c7b20dfbfe
#
_cell.length_a   1.000
_cell.length_b   1.000
_cell.length_c   1.000
_cell.angle_alpha   90.00
_cell.angle_beta   90.00
_cell.angle_gamma   90.00
#
_symmetry.space_group_name_H-M   'P 1'
#
loop_
_entity.id
_entity.type
_entity.pdbx_description
1 polymer ?
#
loop_
_entity_poly.entity_id
_entity_poly.type
_entity_poly.pdbx_seq_one_letter_code
_entity_poly.pdbx_strand_id
1 'polypeptide(L)'
;GILVTHGDNDTFPLWYAQEVEGIRTDVRIANTSLLGTDWHIDQMKWATNDSAPLDLTLGPMKYLYGTNEYMYIDPYQENDDEVLDLKAMISSLNKGEYKLEMQDGTEMEYIPARKYSIPVNKENILKYGILDEKYADMIPDEIVLTMSKDKDYITKPELFMLDLLSNYQWDRPINLLSMGGDINIGIKEYLMYDGFSYRFVPIRNKMKSTAIGFADPEDLYNKMK
;
A
#
# COMPACT_ATOMS: atom_id res chain seq x y z
N GLY A 1 12.88 -6.02 0.77
CA GLY A 1 11.99 -4.95 0.31
C GLY A 1 10.67 -5.47 -0.25
N ILE A 2 9.75 -4.54 -0.56
CA ILE A 2 8.48 -4.83 -1.24
C ILE A 2 8.43 -3.96 -2.49
N LEU A 3 8.15 -4.57 -3.65
CA LEU A 3 8.03 -3.87 -4.92
C LEU A 3 6.63 -4.11 -5.50
N VAL A 4 5.83 -3.06 -5.54
CA VAL A 4 4.49 -3.08 -6.13
C VAL A 4 4.63 -2.80 -7.63
N THR A 5 4.14 -3.73 -8.45
CA THR A 5 4.20 -3.69 -9.91
C THR A 5 2.80 -3.66 -10.51
N HIS A 6 2.68 -3.34 -11.78
CA HIS A 6 1.41 -3.36 -12.50
C HIS A 6 1.54 -4.06 -13.85
N GLY A 7 0.74 -5.12 -14.04
CA GLY A 7 0.71 -5.86 -15.30
C GLY A 7 1.98 -6.67 -15.59
N ASP A 8 2.02 -7.26 -16.76
CA ASP A 8 3.01 -8.24 -17.17
C ASP A 8 4.38 -7.61 -17.48
N ASN A 9 4.35 -6.44 -18.12
CA ASN A 9 5.57 -5.76 -18.57
C ASN A 9 6.48 -5.33 -17.41
N ASP A 10 5.88 -4.94 -16.29
CA ASP A 10 6.62 -4.59 -15.08
C ASP A 10 7.08 -5.84 -14.31
N THR A 11 6.26 -6.90 -14.31
CA THR A 11 6.39 -8.02 -13.37
C THR A 11 7.25 -9.15 -13.93
N PHE A 12 7.04 -9.59 -15.15
CA PHE A 12 7.69 -10.78 -15.69
C PHE A 12 9.22 -10.64 -15.81
N PRO A 13 9.78 -9.48 -16.24
CA PRO A 13 11.23 -9.31 -16.23
C PRO A 13 11.84 -9.40 -14.82
N LEU A 14 11.10 -8.93 -13.81
CA LEU A 14 11.56 -9.01 -12.42
C LEU A 14 11.49 -10.43 -11.87
N TRP A 15 10.42 -11.17 -12.18
CA TRP A 15 10.36 -12.60 -11.83
C TRP A 15 11.46 -13.39 -12.54
N TYR A 16 11.72 -13.13 -13.82
CA TYR A 16 12.85 -13.75 -14.50
C TYR A 16 14.19 -13.46 -13.78
N ALA A 17 14.42 -12.21 -13.40
CA ALA A 17 15.62 -11.83 -12.67
C ALA A 17 15.74 -12.58 -11.32
N GLN A 18 14.63 -12.78 -10.61
CA GLN A 18 14.63 -13.51 -9.33
C GLN A 18 14.78 -15.02 -9.52
N GLU A 19 13.94 -15.64 -10.36
CA GLU A 19 13.82 -17.08 -10.46
C GLU A 19 14.92 -17.72 -11.31
N VAL A 20 15.45 -17.00 -12.31
CA VAL A 20 16.46 -17.54 -13.22
C VAL A 20 17.86 -17.01 -12.91
N GLU A 21 17.97 -15.71 -12.65
CA GLU A 21 19.27 -15.06 -12.42
C GLU A 21 19.65 -14.98 -10.93
N GLY A 22 18.72 -15.26 -10.02
CA GLY A 22 18.94 -15.18 -8.57
C GLY A 22 19.17 -13.74 -8.07
N ILE A 23 18.66 -12.72 -8.79
CA ILE A 23 18.87 -11.32 -8.46
C ILE A 23 17.78 -10.82 -7.52
N ARG A 24 18.17 -10.25 -6.37
CA ARG A 24 17.27 -9.61 -5.39
C ARG A 24 16.10 -10.51 -4.97
N THR A 25 16.37 -11.76 -4.69
CA THR A 25 15.43 -12.76 -4.14
C THR A 25 14.84 -12.35 -2.78
N ASP A 26 15.44 -11.36 -2.12
CA ASP A 26 14.98 -10.73 -0.87
C ASP A 26 13.78 -9.79 -1.06
N VAL A 27 13.46 -9.39 -2.31
CA VAL A 27 12.38 -8.44 -2.62
C VAL A 27 11.09 -9.18 -2.92
N ARG A 28 10.00 -8.83 -2.22
CA ARG A 28 8.66 -9.32 -2.53
C ARG A 28 8.05 -8.50 -3.67
N ILE A 29 7.72 -9.17 -4.77
CA ILE A 29 7.02 -8.55 -5.89
C ILE A 29 5.52 -8.77 -5.71
N ALA A 30 4.75 -7.68 -5.66
CA ALA A 30 3.30 -7.68 -5.53
C ALA A 30 2.68 -7.03 -6.78
N ASN A 31 2.12 -7.85 -7.66
CA ASN A 31 1.51 -7.38 -8.92
C ASN A 31 0.06 -6.96 -8.67
N THR A 32 -0.26 -5.67 -8.84
CA THR A 32 -1.61 -5.13 -8.59
C THR A 32 -2.69 -5.75 -9.47
N SER A 33 -2.37 -6.17 -10.69
CA SER A 33 -3.34 -6.89 -11.55
C SER A 33 -3.67 -8.27 -10.99
N LEU A 34 -2.70 -8.96 -10.38
CA LEU A 34 -2.90 -10.28 -9.76
C LEU A 34 -3.45 -10.18 -8.33
N LEU A 35 -3.25 -9.06 -7.63
CA LEU A 35 -3.87 -8.82 -6.33
C LEU A 35 -5.41 -8.70 -6.38
N GLY A 36 -6.02 -8.72 -7.56
CA GLY A 36 -7.44 -8.99 -7.73
C GLY A 36 -7.82 -10.46 -7.51
N THR A 37 -6.84 -11.38 -7.38
CA THR A 37 -7.07 -12.82 -7.22
C THR A 37 -6.69 -13.28 -5.81
N ASP A 38 -7.48 -14.19 -5.25
CA ASP A 38 -7.27 -14.74 -3.91
C ASP A 38 -5.96 -15.53 -3.80
N TRP A 39 -5.62 -16.36 -4.81
CA TRP A 39 -4.43 -17.18 -4.81
C TRP A 39 -3.13 -16.36 -4.74
N HIS A 40 -3.08 -15.20 -5.42
CA HIS A 40 -1.88 -14.35 -5.39
C HIS A 40 -1.73 -13.65 -4.04
N ILE A 41 -2.83 -13.18 -3.45
CA ILE A 41 -2.84 -12.61 -2.10
C ILE A 41 -2.41 -13.67 -1.07
N ASP A 42 -2.89 -14.89 -1.21
CA ASP A 42 -2.50 -15.98 -0.30
C ASP A 42 -0.98 -16.27 -0.38
N GLN A 43 -0.42 -16.26 -1.60
CA GLN A 43 1.04 -16.38 -1.77
C GLN A 43 1.84 -15.29 -1.03
N MET A 44 1.29 -14.08 -0.89
CA MET A 44 1.98 -13.00 -0.15
C MET A 44 2.15 -13.32 1.34
N LYS A 45 1.35 -14.21 1.90
CA LYS A 45 1.38 -14.64 3.31
C LYS A 45 2.45 -15.71 3.60
N TRP A 46 3.15 -16.22 2.58
CA TRP A 46 4.17 -17.24 2.72
C TRP A 46 5.56 -16.71 2.37
N ALA A 47 6.59 -17.32 2.97
CA ALA A 47 7.95 -17.02 2.56
C ALA A 47 8.17 -17.49 1.10
N THR A 48 8.89 -16.68 0.33
CA THR A 48 9.27 -17.01 -1.05
C THR A 48 10.71 -16.58 -1.27
N ASN A 49 11.57 -17.51 -1.68
CA ASN A 49 13.00 -17.28 -1.78
C ASN A 49 13.55 -16.72 -0.44
N ASP A 50 14.29 -15.62 -0.49
CA ASP A 50 14.83 -14.95 0.70
C ASP A 50 13.89 -13.87 1.26
N SER A 51 12.68 -13.77 0.71
CA SER A 51 11.68 -12.78 1.13
C SER A 51 10.76 -13.34 2.19
N ALA A 52 10.71 -12.70 3.35
CA ALA A 52 9.75 -13.00 4.41
C ALA A 52 8.29 -12.80 3.97
N PRO A 53 7.32 -13.46 4.61
CA PRO A 53 5.90 -13.21 4.42
C PRO A 53 5.55 -11.72 4.58
N LEU A 54 4.46 -11.29 3.96
CA LEU A 54 3.84 -10.01 4.28
C LEU A 54 2.88 -10.19 5.47
N ASP A 55 2.90 -9.24 6.37
CA ASP A 55 2.04 -9.24 7.56
C ASP A 55 0.67 -8.64 7.21
N LEU A 56 -0.31 -9.53 6.99
CA LEU A 56 -1.69 -9.20 6.63
C LEU A 56 -2.63 -9.66 7.74
N THR A 57 -3.54 -8.78 8.17
CA THR A 57 -4.54 -9.05 9.21
C THR A 57 -5.77 -9.76 8.65
N LEU A 58 -6.19 -9.41 7.43
CA LEU A 58 -7.43 -9.93 6.87
C LEU A 58 -7.32 -11.42 6.56
N GLY A 59 -8.31 -12.17 7.03
CA GLY A 59 -8.41 -13.60 6.79
C GLY A 59 -8.65 -13.93 5.30
N PRO A 60 -8.41 -15.21 4.89
CA PRO A 60 -8.55 -15.63 3.49
C PRO A 60 -9.95 -15.36 2.92
N MET A 61 -10.99 -15.50 3.76
CA MET A 61 -12.39 -15.28 3.36
C MET A 61 -12.67 -13.86 2.86
N LYS A 62 -11.88 -12.86 3.32
CA LYS A 62 -12.02 -11.46 2.88
C LYS A 62 -11.52 -11.22 1.46
N TYR A 63 -10.70 -12.14 0.94
CA TYR A 63 -10.06 -12.03 -0.37
C TYR A 63 -10.55 -13.05 -1.39
N LEU A 64 -11.48 -13.96 -1.01
CA LEU A 64 -12.01 -14.95 -1.95
C LEU A 64 -12.57 -14.29 -3.21
N TYR A 65 -12.50 -15.04 -4.32
CA TYR A 65 -13.14 -14.63 -5.56
C TYR A 65 -14.63 -14.31 -5.34
N GLY A 66 -15.08 -13.18 -5.85
CA GLY A 66 -16.46 -12.70 -5.65
C GLY A 66 -16.71 -12.00 -4.29
N THR A 67 -15.71 -11.95 -3.39
CA THR A 67 -15.80 -11.24 -2.10
C THR A 67 -14.93 -9.98 -2.15
N ASN A 68 -15.49 -8.83 -1.73
CA ASN A 68 -14.78 -7.56 -1.64
C ASN A 68 -14.02 -7.14 -2.92
N GLU A 69 -14.55 -7.50 -4.09
CA GLU A 69 -14.01 -7.02 -5.37
C GLU A 69 -14.02 -5.49 -5.43
N TYR A 70 -15.09 -4.91 -4.88
CA TYR A 70 -15.30 -3.48 -4.66
C TYR A 70 -15.91 -3.29 -3.27
N MET A 71 -15.44 -2.30 -2.53
CA MET A 71 -15.97 -1.93 -1.22
C MET A 71 -16.30 -0.44 -1.21
N TYR A 72 -17.53 -0.08 -0.85
CA TYR A 72 -17.92 1.32 -0.73
C TYR A 72 -17.11 2.05 0.35
N ILE A 73 -16.88 3.33 0.14
CA ILE A 73 -16.21 4.23 1.09
C ILE A 73 -17.28 5.10 1.74
N ASP A 74 -17.42 4.97 3.07
CA ASP A 74 -18.34 5.77 3.90
C ASP A 74 -19.74 5.94 3.24
N PRO A 75 -20.45 4.82 2.99
CA PRO A 75 -21.71 4.84 2.23
C PRO A 75 -22.80 5.68 2.91
N TYR A 76 -22.66 5.95 4.20
CA TYR A 76 -23.60 6.76 4.98
C TYR A 76 -23.18 8.24 5.06
N GLN A 77 -21.98 8.59 4.59
CA GLN A 77 -21.40 9.93 4.63
C GLN A 77 -21.33 10.54 6.04
N GLU A 78 -21.11 9.68 7.04
CA GLU A 78 -21.09 10.09 8.45
C GLU A 78 -19.69 10.52 8.91
N ASN A 79 -18.62 10.05 8.20
CA ASN A 79 -17.24 10.17 8.66
C ASN A 79 -16.31 10.88 7.66
N ASP A 80 -16.82 11.77 6.84
CA ASP A 80 -16.08 12.44 5.75
C ASP A 80 -14.81 13.17 6.25
N ASP A 81 -14.84 13.71 7.47
CA ASP A 81 -13.74 14.45 8.07
C ASP A 81 -13.03 13.71 9.21
N GLU A 82 -13.54 12.57 9.63
CA GLU A 82 -12.94 11.76 10.69
C GLU A 82 -11.67 11.05 10.22
N VAL A 83 -10.65 11.03 11.08
CA VAL A 83 -9.42 10.27 10.86
C VAL A 83 -9.47 9.03 11.76
N LEU A 84 -9.55 7.85 11.16
CA LEU A 84 -9.55 6.60 11.90
C LEU A 84 -8.16 5.96 11.90
N ASP A 85 -7.83 5.23 12.96
CA ASP A 85 -6.64 4.38 12.98
C ASP A 85 -6.79 3.23 11.98
N LEU A 86 -5.84 3.10 11.04
CA LEU A 86 -5.91 2.12 9.97
C LEU A 86 -5.92 0.69 10.51
N LYS A 87 -5.10 0.41 11.53
CA LYS A 87 -5.00 -0.93 12.13
C LYS A 87 -6.28 -1.33 12.84
N ALA A 88 -6.88 -0.40 13.58
CA ALA A 88 -8.16 -0.64 14.23
C ALA A 88 -9.26 -0.91 13.20
N MET A 89 -9.33 -0.10 12.14
CA MET A 89 -10.29 -0.29 11.04
C MET A 89 -10.15 -1.65 10.38
N ILE A 90 -8.95 -2.07 9.98
CA ILE A 90 -8.70 -3.38 9.36
C ILE A 90 -9.06 -4.52 10.33
N SER A 91 -8.77 -4.36 11.64
CA SER A 91 -9.17 -5.34 12.65
C SER A 91 -10.69 -5.50 12.76
N SER A 92 -11.43 -4.39 12.77
CA SER A 92 -12.90 -4.39 12.81
C SER A 92 -13.52 -4.95 11.52
N LEU A 93 -12.92 -4.62 10.37
CA LEU A 93 -13.31 -5.20 9.08
C LEU A 93 -13.10 -6.73 9.06
N ASN A 94 -11.99 -7.22 9.62
CA ASN A 94 -11.72 -8.65 9.71
C ASN A 94 -12.78 -9.39 10.55
N LYS A 95 -13.31 -8.73 11.58
CA LYS A 95 -14.42 -9.26 12.41
C LYS A 95 -15.79 -9.15 11.73
N GLY A 96 -15.91 -8.43 10.61
CA GLY A 96 -17.19 -8.22 9.91
C GLY A 96 -18.07 -7.16 10.58
N GLU A 97 -17.49 -6.16 11.23
CA GLU A 97 -18.24 -5.10 11.93
C GLU A 97 -18.81 -4.04 10.96
N TYR A 98 -18.28 -3.93 9.75
CA TYR A 98 -18.71 -2.96 8.73
C TYR A 98 -19.50 -3.66 7.63
N LYS A 99 -20.82 -3.72 7.77
CA LYS A 99 -21.73 -4.37 6.83
C LYS A 99 -22.82 -3.41 6.37
N LEU A 100 -23.12 -3.45 5.10
CA LEU A 100 -24.19 -2.75 4.43
C LEU A 100 -25.19 -3.79 3.89
N GLU A 101 -26.45 -3.70 4.31
CA GLU A 101 -27.52 -4.52 3.75
C GLU A 101 -28.03 -3.88 2.44
N MET A 102 -27.99 -4.66 1.39
CA MET A 102 -28.46 -4.27 0.08
C MET A 102 -29.97 -4.48 -0.06
N GLN A 103 -30.61 -3.82 -1.02
CA GLN A 103 -32.07 -3.91 -1.24
C GLN A 103 -32.57 -5.33 -1.53
N ASP A 104 -31.71 -6.21 -2.05
CA ASP A 104 -32.01 -7.63 -2.32
C ASP A 104 -31.77 -8.54 -1.11
N GLY A 105 -31.42 -7.99 0.05
CA GLY A 105 -31.14 -8.72 1.28
C GLY A 105 -29.71 -9.29 1.35
N THR A 106 -28.84 -9.01 0.38
CA THR A 106 -27.41 -9.38 0.48
C THR A 106 -26.65 -8.42 1.37
N GLU A 107 -25.62 -8.92 2.07
CA GLU A 107 -24.71 -8.10 2.85
C GLU A 107 -23.42 -7.84 2.06
N MET A 108 -22.98 -6.59 2.04
CA MET A 108 -21.67 -6.19 1.53
C MET A 108 -20.84 -5.56 2.64
N GLU A 109 -19.54 -5.74 2.62
CA GLU A 109 -18.63 -5.01 3.50
C GLU A 109 -18.28 -3.64 2.90
N TYR A 110 -17.98 -2.68 3.77
CA TYR A 110 -17.58 -1.33 3.38
C TYR A 110 -16.44 -0.81 4.28
N ILE A 111 -15.73 0.23 3.86
CA ILE A 111 -14.80 0.95 4.72
C ILE A 111 -15.46 2.22 5.26
N PRO A 112 -15.33 2.51 6.60
CA PRO A 112 -16.17 3.50 7.26
C PRO A 112 -15.74 4.95 7.08
N ALA A 113 -14.54 5.22 6.55
CA ALA A 113 -14.00 6.57 6.42
C ALA A 113 -13.10 6.73 5.20
N ARG A 114 -12.73 7.98 4.89
CA ARG A 114 -11.82 8.34 3.81
C ARG A 114 -10.40 8.65 4.29
N LYS A 115 -10.21 8.85 5.60
CA LYS A 115 -8.93 9.26 6.18
C LYS A 115 -8.48 8.24 7.22
N TYR A 116 -7.24 7.78 7.06
CA TYR A 116 -6.66 6.77 7.93
C TYR A 116 -5.28 7.17 8.40
N SER A 117 -5.06 7.14 9.72
CA SER A 117 -3.73 7.36 10.28
C SER A 117 -2.93 6.06 10.32
N ILE A 118 -1.62 6.20 10.10
CA ILE A 118 -0.63 5.15 10.18
C ILE A 118 0.52 5.66 11.06
N PRO A 119 0.88 4.94 12.13
CA PRO A 119 2.02 5.30 12.96
C PRO A 119 3.34 5.18 12.19
N VAL A 120 4.28 6.05 12.52
CA VAL A 120 5.60 6.09 11.87
C VAL A 120 6.69 5.66 12.85
N ASN A 121 7.46 4.65 12.46
CA ASN A 121 8.63 4.20 13.23
C ASN A 121 9.90 4.85 12.67
N LYS A 122 10.29 5.98 13.24
CA LYS A 122 11.46 6.76 12.83
C LYS A 122 12.76 5.96 12.92
N GLU A 123 12.92 5.14 13.96
CA GLU A 123 14.12 4.32 14.13
C GLU A 123 14.27 3.33 12.97
N ASN A 124 13.20 2.62 12.63
CA ASN A 124 13.22 1.67 11.51
C ASN A 124 13.47 2.37 10.17
N ILE A 125 12.86 3.53 9.93
CA ILE A 125 13.05 4.29 8.68
C ILE A 125 14.53 4.58 8.43
N LEU A 126 15.24 5.07 9.44
CA LEU A 126 16.65 5.37 9.34
C LEU A 126 17.51 4.10 9.28
N LYS A 127 17.21 3.12 10.13
CA LYS A 127 17.91 1.84 10.20
C LYS A 127 17.87 1.06 8.89
N TYR A 128 16.74 1.03 8.22
CA TYR A 128 16.54 0.28 6.96
C TYR A 128 16.71 1.14 5.70
N GLY A 129 17.15 2.40 5.85
CA GLY A 129 17.46 3.29 4.74
C GLY A 129 16.23 3.65 3.87
N ILE A 130 15.05 3.71 4.49
CA ILE A 130 13.83 4.17 3.79
C ILE A 130 13.97 5.65 3.45
N LEU A 131 14.56 6.44 4.38
CA LEU A 131 14.99 7.81 4.16
C LEU A 131 16.42 7.99 4.65
N ASP A 132 17.13 8.91 4.03
CA ASP A 132 18.44 9.38 4.46
C ASP A 132 18.33 10.16 5.80
N GLU A 133 19.39 10.11 6.63
CA GLU A 133 19.47 10.78 7.93
C GLU A 133 19.23 12.30 7.84
N LYS A 134 19.57 12.93 6.71
CA LYS A 134 19.28 14.35 6.46
C LYS A 134 17.79 14.73 6.55
N TYR A 135 16.89 13.74 6.45
CA TYR A 135 15.45 13.92 6.59
C TYR A 135 14.91 13.62 7.99
N ALA A 136 15.77 13.24 8.94
CA ALA A 136 15.37 12.76 10.26
C ALA A 136 14.43 13.72 11.03
N ASP A 137 14.66 15.03 10.90
CA ASP A 137 13.84 16.06 11.56
C ASP A 137 12.49 16.32 10.88
N MET A 138 12.31 15.78 9.66
CA MET A 138 11.07 15.92 8.90
C MET A 138 10.13 14.72 9.08
N ILE A 139 10.58 13.65 9.72
CA ILE A 139 9.80 12.43 9.93
C ILE A 139 8.78 12.69 11.04
N PRO A 140 7.46 12.64 10.75
CA PRO A 140 6.41 12.81 11.75
C PRO A 140 6.21 11.52 12.57
N ASP A 141 5.43 11.61 13.64
CA ASP A 141 5.05 10.44 14.45
C ASP A 141 3.95 9.59 13.78
N GLU A 142 3.15 10.20 12.90
CA GLU A 142 2.11 9.55 12.12
C GLU A 142 1.92 10.22 10.75
N ILE A 143 1.37 9.47 9.80
CA ILE A 143 0.89 9.99 8.52
C ILE A 143 -0.60 9.73 8.38
N VAL A 144 -1.28 10.53 7.55
CA VAL A 144 -2.71 10.36 7.26
C VAL A 144 -2.92 10.16 5.77
N LEU A 145 -3.31 8.96 5.38
CA LEU A 145 -3.78 8.68 4.03
C LEU A 145 -5.17 9.33 3.85
N THR A 146 -5.36 10.04 2.75
CA THR A 146 -6.63 10.71 2.45
C THR A 146 -7.10 10.33 1.05
N MET A 147 -8.21 9.63 0.97
CA MET A 147 -8.83 9.29 -0.31
C MET A 147 -9.59 10.49 -0.86
N SER A 148 -9.64 10.59 -2.20
CA SER A 148 -10.40 11.66 -2.87
C SER A 148 -11.89 11.58 -2.51
N LYS A 149 -12.54 12.75 -2.44
CA LYS A 149 -14.00 12.82 -2.25
C LYS A 149 -14.79 12.25 -3.43
N ASP A 150 -14.20 12.26 -4.63
CA ASP A 150 -14.81 11.72 -5.85
C ASP A 150 -14.64 10.19 -5.97
N LYS A 151 -14.02 9.54 -5.00
CA LYS A 151 -13.81 8.09 -4.99
C LYS A 151 -14.90 7.40 -4.16
N ASP A 152 -15.76 6.63 -4.81
CA ASP A 152 -16.90 5.99 -4.14
C ASP A 152 -16.58 4.61 -3.57
N TYR A 153 -15.55 3.94 -4.08
CA TYR A 153 -15.17 2.59 -3.68
C TYR A 153 -13.66 2.35 -3.76
N ILE A 154 -13.19 1.36 -3.04
CA ILE A 154 -11.86 0.75 -3.21
C ILE A 154 -12.00 -0.60 -3.91
N THR A 155 -10.92 -1.00 -4.60
CA THR A 155 -10.78 -2.30 -5.22
C THR A 155 -10.05 -3.29 -4.30
N LYS A 156 -10.10 -4.58 -4.61
CA LYS A 156 -9.40 -5.62 -3.84
C LYS A 156 -7.86 -5.37 -3.75
N PRO A 157 -7.13 -4.95 -4.81
CA PRO A 157 -5.73 -4.56 -4.67
C PRO A 157 -5.51 -3.37 -3.71
N GLU A 158 -6.45 -2.42 -3.67
CA GLU A 158 -6.40 -1.30 -2.74
C GLU A 158 -6.69 -1.74 -1.30
N LEU A 159 -7.62 -2.67 -1.10
CA LEU A 159 -7.86 -3.30 0.20
C LEU A 159 -6.61 -4.04 0.69
N PHE A 160 -5.94 -4.80 -0.19
CA PHE A 160 -4.68 -5.45 0.12
C PHE A 160 -3.61 -4.44 0.58
N MET A 161 -3.50 -3.31 -0.12
CA MET A 161 -2.54 -2.26 0.27
C MET A 161 -2.88 -1.62 1.62
N LEU A 162 -4.16 -1.41 1.93
CA LEU A 162 -4.57 -0.93 3.25
C LEU A 162 -4.25 -1.95 4.34
N ASP A 163 -4.49 -3.24 4.09
CA ASP A 163 -4.16 -4.31 5.03
C ASP A 163 -2.65 -4.37 5.28
N LEU A 164 -1.83 -4.36 4.23
CA LEU A 164 -0.37 -4.31 4.32
C LEU A 164 0.11 -3.11 5.15
N LEU A 165 -0.43 -1.91 4.87
CA LEU A 165 -0.04 -0.69 5.56
C LEU A 165 -0.53 -0.63 7.01
N SER A 166 -1.59 -1.36 7.36
CA SER A 166 -2.12 -1.42 8.73
C SER A 166 -1.14 -2.05 9.74
N ASN A 167 -0.27 -2.94 9.26
CA ASN A 167 0.77 -3.61 10.06
C ASN A 167 2.19 -3.11 9.76
N TYR A 168 2.32 -2.09 8.91
CA TYR A 168 3.61 -1.64 8.42
C TYR A 168 4.47 -1.04 9.54
N GLN A 169 5.60 -1.69 9.83
CA GLN A 169 6.55 -1.28 10.86
C GLN A 169 7.70 -0.42 10.31
N TRP A 170 7.66 -0.03 9.05
CA TRP A 170 8.73 0.70 8.37
C TRP A 170 10.08 -0.04 8.37
N ASP A 171 10.03 -1.36 8.39
CA ASP A 171 11.18 -2.25 8.44
C ASP A 171 11.59 -2.81 7.07
N ARG A 172 10.75 -2.62 6.07
CA ARG A 172 10.97 -3.05 4.68
C ARG A 172 10.57 -1.92 3.73
N PRO A 173 11.48 -1.38 2.89
CA PRO A 173 11.10 -0.37 1.91
C PRO A 173 9.96 -0.86 1.01
N ILE A 174 8.93 -0.04 0.84
CA ILE A 174 7.84 -0.26 -0.14
C ILE A 174 8.11 0.68 -1.31
N ASN A 175 8.29 0.11 -2.48
CA ASN A 175 8.50 0.84 -3.73
C ASN A 175 7.37 0.50 -4.71
N LEU A 176 6.91 1.49 -5.47
CA LEU A 176 5.92 1.33 -6.52
C LEU A 176 6.58 1.56 -7.87
N LEU A 177 6.50 0.59 -8.75
CA LEU A 177 6.89 0.75 -10.15
C LEU A 177 5.73 1.39 -10.92
N SER A 178 5.98 2.17 -11.96
CA SER A 178 4.94 2.81 -12.80
C SER A 178 3.74 3.38 -12.02
N MET A 179 4.02 4.12 -10.93
CA MET A 179 3.02 4.77 -10.08
C MET A 179 2.02 3.81 -9.39
N GLY A 180 2.39 2.54 -9.25
CA GLY A 180 1.62 1.53 -8.52
C GLY A 180 0.30 1.14 -9.16
N GLY A 181 0.17 1.30 -10.48
CA GLY A 181 -1.09 1.09 -11.16
C GLY A 181 -2.18 2.02 -10.63
N ASP A 182 -3.39 1.51 -10.48
CA ASP A 182 -4.55 2.30 -10.05
C ASP A 182 -4.71 2.39 -8.51
N ILE A 183 -3.64 2.19 -7.73
CA ILE A 183 -3.71 2.33 -6.25
C ILE A 183 -3.94 3.78 -5.87
N ASN A 184 -5.16 4.11 -5.49
CA ASN A 184 -5.58 5.46 -5.17
C ASN A 184 -6.22 5.55 -3.76
N ILE A 185 -5.41 5.29 -2.74
CA ILE A 185 -5.78 5.30 -1.32
C ILE A 185 -5.13 6.47 -0.55
N GLY A 186 -4.72 7.53 -1.27
CA GLY A 186 -4.00 8.67 -0.66
C GLY A 186 -2.49 8.47 -0.55
N ILE A 187 -1.94 7.35 -1.01
CA ILE A 187 -0.51 7.03 -0.93
C ILE A 187 0.36 7.97 -1.79
N LYS A 188 -0.19 8.54 -2.86
CA LYS A 188 0.55 9.37 -3.84
C LYS A 188 1.21 10.60 -3.22
N GLU A 189 0.65 11.13 -2.13
CA GLU A 189 1.22 12.27 -1.41
C GLU A 189 2.50 11.92 -0.63
N TYR A 190 2.76 10.63 -0.41
CA TYR A 190 3.86 10.09 0.36
C TYR A 190 4.87 9.33 -0.50
N LEU A 191 4.97 9.65 -1.77
CA LEU A 191 5.88 9.01 -2.70
C LEU A 191 7.09 9.89 -2.97
N MET A 192 8.28 9.30 -2.92
CA MET A 192 9.55 9.89 -3.32
C MET A 192 10.09 9.15 -4.55
N TYR A 193 10.33 9.88 -5.64
CA TYR A 193 10.89 9.31 -6.85
C TYR A 193 12.40 9.10 -6.71
N ASP A 194 12.86 7.88 -6.91
CA ASP A 194 14.26 7.48 -6.76
C ASP A 194 14.99 7.16 -8.08
N GLY A 195 14.40 7.57 -9.21
CA GLY A 195 14.95 7.39 -10.56
C GLY A 195 14.38 6.19 -11.32
N PHE A 196 13.96 5.13 -10.62
CA PHE A 196 13.41 3.91 -11.22
C PHE A 196 12.05 3.54 -10.65
N SER A 197 11.77 3.93 -9.43
CA SER A 197 10.54 3.64 -8.72
C SER A 197 10.11 4.81 -7.85
N TYR A 198 8.93 4.69 -7.26
CA TYR A 198 8.40 5.61 -6.26
C TYR A 198 8.46 4.92 -4.90
N ARG A 199 9.29 5.41 -4.01
CA ARG A 199 9.42 4.90 -2.65
C ARG A 199 8.35 5.51 -1.75
N PHE A 200 7.65 4.69 -0.99
CA PHE A 200 6.74 5.15 0.05
C PHE A 200 7.54 5.64 1.26
N VAL A 201 7.34 6.92 1.61
CA VAL A 201 8.05 7.62 2.70
C VAL A 201 7.08 8.43 3.54
N PRO A 202 7.35 8.69 4.84
CA PRO A 202 6.42 9.40 5.71
C PRO A 202 6.47 10.93 5.55
N ILE A 203 7.07 11.43 4.49
CA ILE A 203 7.14 12.87 4.21
C ILE A 203 6.13 13.21 3.11
N ARG A 204 5.18 14.07 3.47
CA ARG A 204 4.14 14.50 2.53
C ARG A 204 4.69 15.48 1.50
N ASN A 205 4.45 15.18 0.24
CA ASN A 205 4.69 16.13 -0.84
C ASN A 205 3.69 17.29 -0.76
N LYS A 206 4.18 18.49 -0.44
CA LYS A 206 3.36 19.70 -0.34
C LYS A 206 3.27 20.48 -1.66
N MET A 207 4.00 20.06 -2.69
CA MET A 207 3.96 20.75 -3.99
C MET A 207 2.67 20.40 -4.73
N LYS A 208 1.89 21.44 -5.05
CA LYS A 208 0.75 21.32 -5.97
C LYS A 208 1.27 21.19 -7.40
N SER A 209 1.82 20.04 -7.72
CA SER A 209 2.33 19.69 -9.05
C SER A 209 1.50 18.55 -9.61
N THR A 210 1.36 18.50 -10.93
CA THR A 210 0.85 17.31 -11.63
C THR A 210 1.80 16.13 -11.55
N ALA A 211 3.06 16.37 -11.16
CA ALA A 211 4.03 15.32 -10.90
C ALA A 211 3.70 14.60 -9.58
N ILE A 212 3.77 13.27 -9.61
CA ILE A 212 3.59 12.45 -8.43
C ILE A 212 4.90 12.40 -7.65
N GLY A 213 4.77 12.55 -6.34
CA GLY A 213 5.90 12.48 -5.44
C GLY A 213 6.81 13.72 -5.48
N PHE A 214 7.88 13.63 -4.73
CA PHE A 214 9.01 14.55 -4.80
C PHE A 214 10.28 13.77 -5.13
N ALA A 215 11.31 14.45 -5.59
CA ALA A 215 12.61 13.85 -5.88
C ALA A 215 13.69 14.51 -5.03
N ASP A 216 14.66 13.72 -4.62
CA ASP A 216 15.92 14.22 -4.08
C ASP A 216 16.94 14.30 -5.24
N PRO A 217 17.29 15.50 -5.72
CA PRO A 217 18.22 15.63 -6.86
C PRO A 217 19.61 15.07 -6.58
N GLU A 218 20.08 15.15 -5.34
CA GLU A 218 21.39 14.65 -4.94
C GLU A 218 21.42 13.12 -4.92
N ASP A 219 20.39 12.50 -4.34
CA ASP A 219 20.22 11.05 -4.32
C ASP A 219 20.09 10.49 -5.75
N LEU A 220 19.28 11.14 -6.59
CA LEU A 220 19.13 10.77 -8.00
C LEU A 220 20.46 10.85 -8.76
N TYR A 221 21.19 11.94 -8.59
CA TYR A 221 22.49 12.12 -9.25
C TYR A 221 23.49 11.03 -8.84
N ASN A 222 23.53 10.66 -7.57
CA ASN A 222 24.43 9.63 -7.07
C ASN A 222 24.08 8.23 -7.57
N LYS A 223 22.79 7.94 -7.76
CA LYS A 223 22.30 6.65 -8.30
C LYS A 223 22.49 6.52 -9.82
N MET A 224 22.61 7.64 -10.53
CA MET A 224 22.78 7.66 -12.00
C MET A 224 24.24 7.64 -12.45
N LYS A 225 25.20 7.74 -11.53
CA LYS A 225 26.66 7.56 -11.78
C LYS A 225 27.03 6.09 -11.77
#